data_221ecd35c43172f2d62e54bd583d9008
#
_entry.id   221ecd35c43172f2d62e54bd583d9008
#
_cell.length_a   1.000
_cell.length_b   1.000
_cell.length_c   1.000
_cell.angle_alpha   90.00
_cell.angle_beta   90.00
_cell.angle_gamma   90.00
#
_symmetry.space_group_name_H-M   'P 1'
#
loop_
_entity.id
_entity.type
_entity.pdbx_description
1 polymer ?
#
loop_
_entity_poly.entity_id
_entity_poly.type
_entity_poly.pdbx_seq_one_letter_code
_entity_poly.pdbx_strand_id
1 'polypeptide(L)'
;LGAGLLLNTLGATPGSFSPQTAWCWLAVAAAAIVGHTLSPWIRFKGGKGVAAGFGALAAMWPILTIPALLALTIWVVVLALFRMVSLASMVAAVSVPCSVIVSALTANGLEGVRAAVPFLIASGLIAAFVVFKHRANIARIRSGAEPKVGQKKPAEKPAQTQTSAPTEKRT
;
A
#
# COMPACT_ATOMS: atom_id res chain seq x y z
N LEU A 1 -13.86 -11.14 0.85
CA LEU A 1 -14.99 -12.00 1.24
C LEU A 1 -14.91 -13.36 0.52
N GLY A 2 -14.71 -13.40 -0.81
CA GLY A 2 -14.68 -14.67 -1.56
C GLY A 2 -13.61 -15.66 -1.09
N ALA A 3 -12.39 -15.19 -0.81
CA ALA A 3 -11.31 -16.04 -0.32
C ALA A 3 -11.63 -16.62 1.07
N GLY A 4 -12.18 -15.82 1.97
CA GLY A 4 -12.58 -16.28 3.30
C GLY A 4 -13.74 -17.30 3.25
N LEU A 5 -14.70 -17.10 2.33
CA LEU A 5 -15.82 -18.01 2.12
C LEU A 5 -15.34 -19.36 1.56
N LEU A 6 -14.49 -19.33 0.52
CA LEU A 6 -13.92 -20.52 -0.11
C LEU A 6 -13.08 -21.36 0.87
N LEU A 7 -12.35 -20.71 1.78
CA LEU A 7 -11.48 -21.35 2.75
C LEU A 7 -12.17 -21.60 4.09
N ASN A 8 -13.47 -21.32 4.21
CA ASN A 8 -14.25 -21.43 5.46
C ASN A 8 -13.59 -20.71 6.65
N THR A 9 -13.04 -19.53 6.39
CA THR A 9 -12.22 -18.78 7.35
C THR A 9 -12.90 -17.51 7.89
N LEU A 10 -14.18 -17.28 7.54
CA LEU A 10 -14.96 -16.16 8.05
C LEU A 10 -15.15 -16.27 9.57
N GLY A 11 -14.69 -15.26 10.31
CA GLY A 11 -14.79 -15.21 11.76
C GLY A 11 -13.68 -15.94 12.51
N ALA A 12 -12.72 -16.55 11.81
CA ALA A 12 -11.61 -17.24 12.46
C ALA A 12 -10.61 -16.27 13.11
N THR A 13 -10.00 -16.71 14.23
CA THR A 13 -8.91 -15.99 14.89
C THR A 13 -7.55 -16.48 14.36
N PRO A 14 -6.43 -15.74 14.54
CA PRO A 14 -5.11 -16.17 14.09
C PRO A 14 -4.72 -17.60 14.55
N GLY A 15 -5.13 -17.99 15.74
CA GLY A 15 -4.85 -19.31 16.31
C GLY A 15 -5.76 -20.43 15.79
N SER A 16 -6.84 -20.14 15.06
CA SER A 16 -7.77 -21.14 14.51
C SER A 16 -7.38 -21.64 13.12
N PHE A 17 -6.33 -21.07 12.51
CA PHE A 17 -5.84 -21.49 11.19
C PHE A 17 -4.74 -22.55 11.32
N SER A 18 -4.81 -23.56 10.44
CA SER A 18 -3.59 -24.27 10.13
C SER A 18 -2.61 -23.33 9.43
N PRO A 19 -1.29 -23.47 9.63
CA PRO A 19 -0.30 -22.65 8.92
C PRO A 19 -0.50 -22.68 7.39
N GLN A 20 -0.87 -23.82 6.82
CA GLN A 20 -1.14 -23.98 5.40
C GLN A 20 -2.29 -23.08 4.93
N THR A 21 -3.42 -23.08 5.66
CA THR A 21 -4.58 -22.25 5.32
C THR A 21 -4.22 -20.75 5.37
N ALA A 22 -3.48 -20.33 6.38
CA ALA A 22 -3.01 -18.93 6.49
C ALA A 22 -2.16 -18.54 5.28
N TRP A 23 -1.19 -19.37 4.88
CA TRP A 23 -0.34 -19.11 3.72
C TRP A 23 -1.11 -19.10 2.40
N CYS A 24 -2.06 -20.01 2.19
CA CYS A 24 -2.93 -19.99 1.01
C CYS A 24 -3.76 -18.70 0.93
N TRP A 25 -4.31 -18.26 2.05
CA TRP A 25 -5.08 -17.03 2.11
C TRP A 25 -4.23 -15.79 1.78
N LEU A 26 -3.03 -15.72 2.37
CA LEU A 26 -2.07 -14.66 2.10
C LEU A 26 -1.55 -14.67 0.65
N ALA A 27 -1.39 -15.87 0.05
CA ALA A 27 -1.00 -15.99 -1.35
C ALA A 27 -2.07 -15.42 -2.29
N VAL A 28 -3.37 -15.64 -2.02
CA VAL A 28 -4.47 -15.04 -2.80
C VAL A 28 -4.44 -13.51 -2.68
N ALA A 29 -4.25 -12.97 -1.47
CA ALA A 29 -4.13 -11.54 -1.25
C ALA A 29 -2.92 -10.95 -1.99
N ALA A 30 -1.76 -11.60 -1.90
CA ALA A 30 -0.55 -11.18 -2.61
C ALA A 30 -0.74 -11.22 -4.14
N ALA A 31 -1.37 -12.27 -4.68
CA ALA A 31 -1.67 -12.38 -6.10
C ALA A 31 -2.57 -11.25 -6.59
N ALA A 32 -3.57 -10.85 -5.81
CA ALA A 32 -4.44 -9.71 -6.13
C ALA A 32 -3.66 -8.39 -6.20
N ILE A 33 -2.75 -8.13 -5.25
CA ILE A 33 -1.90 -6.94 -5.22
C ILE A 33 -0.91 -6.92 -6.38
N VAL A 34 -0.23 -8.05 -6.62
CA VAL A 34 0.74 -8.21 -7.71
C VAL A 34 0.05 -8.06 -9.06
N GLY A 35 -1.08 -8.74 -9.28
CA GLY A 35 -1.87 -8.64 -10.50
C GLY A 35 -2.33 -7.21 -10.81
N HIS A 36 -2.74 -6.46 -9.78
CA HIS A 36 -3.12 -5.06 -9.93
C HIS A 36 -1.92 -4.15 -10.25
N THR A 37 -0.77 -4.37 -9.63
CA THR A 37 0.41 -3.50 -9.77
C THR A 37 1.27 -3.82 -10.98
N LEU A 38 1.30 -5.09 -11.41
CA LEU A 38 2.11 -5.60 -12.51
C LEU A 38 1.25 -6.07 -13.70
N SER A 39 0.06 -5.52 -13.88
CA SER A 39 -0.84 -5.88 -14.97
C SER A 39 -0.19 -5.64 -16.36
N PRO A 40 -0.12 -6.67 -17.22
CA PRO A 40 0.36 -6.53 -18.61
C PRO A 40 -0.49 -5.58 -19.46
N TRP A 41 -1.80 -5.54 -19.18
CA TRP A 41 -2.78 -4.69 -19.88
C TRP A 41 -2.43 -3.20 -19.82
N ILE A 42 -1.80 -2.75 -18.76
CA ILE A 42 -1.34 -1.37 -18.58
C ILE A 42 0.18 -1.26 -18.72
N ARG A 43 0.81 -2.19 -19.47
CA ARG A 43 2.25 -2.22 -19.75
C ARG A 43 3.12 -2.11 -18.47
N PHE A 44 2.71 -2.82 -17.40
CA PHE A 44 3.38 -2.81 -16.09
C PHE A 44 3.48 -1.41 -15.43
N LYS A 45 2.72 -0.43 -15.90
CA LYS A 45 2.62 0.93 -15.34
C LYS A 45 1.49 1.05 -14.31
N GLY A 46 1.21 -0.02 -13.57
CA GLY A 46 0.20 -0.06 -12.52
C GLY A 46 0.47 0.90 -11.38
N GLY A 47 -0.54 1.11 -10.56
CA GLY A 47 -0.48 1.96 -9.38
C GLY A 47 0.51 1.50 -8.31
N LYS A 48 0.55 2.22 -7.19
CA LYS A 48 1.44 1.92 -6.06
C LYS A 48 0.94 0.79 -5.14
N GLY A 49 -0.16 0.13 -5.52
CA GLY A 49 -0.72 -1.01 -4.79
C GLY A 49 -1.47 -0.66 -3.50
N VAL A 50 -1.62 0.63 -3.16
CA VAL A 50 -2.21 1.06 -1.88
C VAL A 50 -3.67 0.63 -1.77
N ALA A 51 -4.50 0.97 -2.77
CA ALA A 51 -5.93 0.62 -2.75
C ALA A 51 -6.15 -0.90 -2.87
N ALA A 52 -5.37 -1.58 -3.73
CA ALA A 52 -5.44 -3.03 -3.87
C ALA A 52 -4.97 -3.75 -2.60
N GLY A 53 -3.92 -3.25 -1.96
CA GLY A 53 -3.42 -3.74 -0.67
C GLY A 53 -4.47 -3.57 0.42
N PHE A 54 -5.06 -2.39 0.53
CA PHE A 54 -6.14 -2.13 1.49
C PHE A 54 -7.33 -3.08 1.27
N GLY A 55 -7.80 -3.23 0.03
CA GLY A 55 -8.91 -4.13 -0.30
C GLY A 55 -8.61 -5.59 0.02
N ALA A 56 -7.40 -6.06 -0.28
CA ALA A 56 -6.95 -7.41 0.04
C ALA A 56 -6.91 -7.67 1.55
N LEU A 57 -6.36 -6.72 2.33
CA LEU A 57 -6.32 -6.82 3.79
C LEU A 57 -7.71 -6.74 4.41
N ALA A 58 -8.56 -5.81 3.92
CA ALA A 58 -9.93 -5.65 4.41
C ALA A 58 -10.81 -6.87 4.15
N ALA A 59 -10.52 -7.65 3.11
CA ALA A 59 -11.23 -8.90 2.81
C ALA A 59 -10.90 -10.05 3.77
N MET A 60 -9.85 -9.92 4.59
CA MET A 60 -9.36 -10.97 5.49
C MET A 60 -9.93 -10.79 6.92
N TRP A 61 -11.26 -10.88 7.01
CA TRP A 61 -12.01 -10.69 8.27
C TRP A 61 -11.77 -11.83 9.28
N PRO A 62 -11.63 -11.51 10.57
CA PRO A 62 -11.40 -10.18 11.16
C PRO A 62 -9.92 -9.81 11.29
N ILE A 63 -9.01 -10.74 11.00
CA ILE A 63 -7.59 -10.71 11.38
C ILE A 63 -6.85 -9.50 10.80
N LEU A 64 -6.99 -9.24 9.52
CA LEU A 64 -6.35 -8.11 8.88
C LEU A 64 -7.34 -6.97 8.58
N THR A 65 -8.64 -7.19 8.66
CA THR A 65 -9.64 -6.14 8.46
C THR A 65 -9.54 -5.07 9.54
N ILE A 66 -9.41 -5.44 10.82
CA ILE A 66 -9.26 -4.48 11.92
C ILE A 66 -7.97 -3.66 11.76
N PRO A 67 -6.78 -4.27 11.55
CA PRO A 67 -5.57 -3.54 11.17
C PRO A 67 -5.73 -2.63 9.95
N ALA A 68 -6.46 -3.08 8.91
CA ALA A 68 -6.70 -2.28 7.71
C ALA A 68 -7.57 -1.05 8.00
N LEU A 69 -8.63 -1.18 8.79
CA LEU A 69 -9.48 -0.05 9.19
C LEU A 69 -8.71 0.95 10.05
N LEU A 70 -7.86 0.48 10.95
CA LEU A 70 -6.95 1.34 11.71
C LEU A 70 -5.97 2.08 10.79
N ALA A 71 -5.38 1.36 9.82
CA ALA A 71 -4.50 1.97 8.83
C ALA A 71 -5.22 3.02 7.97
N LEU A 72 -6.49 2.79 7.59
CA LEU A 72 -7.31 3.78 6.91
C LEU A 72 -7.53 5.03 7.75
N THR A 73 -7.83 4.86 9.04
CA THR A 73 -7.97 5.98 9.98
C THR A 73 -6.67 6.78 10.07
N ILE A 74 -5.54 6.10 10.25
CA ILE A 74 -4.21 6.73 10.26
C ILE A 74 -3.94 7.46 8.93
N TRP A 75 -4.28 6.84 7.80
CA TRP A 75 -4.15 7.46 6.48
C TRP A 75 -4.92 8.78 6.38
N VAL A 76 -6.19 8.80 6.83
CA VAL A 76 -7.03 10.02 6.83
C VAL A 76 -6.41 11.08 7.72
N VAL A 77 -5.98 10.73 8.94
CA VAL A 77 -5.37 11.67 9.89
C VAL A 77 -4.08 12.27 9.32
N VAL A 78 -3.17 11.42 8.84
CA VAL A 78 -1.89 11.89 8.25
C VAL A 78 -2.14 12.74 7.01
N LEU A 79 -3.11 12.37 6.17
CA LEU A 79 -3.48 13.18 5.01
C LEU A 79 -4.05 14.55 5.41
N ALA A 80 -4.89 14.61 6.42
CA ALA A 80 -5.46 15.86 6.93
C ALA A 80 -4.38 16.79 7.49
N LEU A 81 -3.42 16.23 8.23
CA LEU A 81 -2.34 17.01 8.85
C LEU A 81 -1.29 17.50 7.85
N PHE A 82 -0.81 16.62 6.98
CA PHE A 82 0.34 16.89 6.10
C PHE A 82 -0.06 17.23 4.66
N ARG A 83 -1.28 16.90 4.26
CA ARG A 83 -1.82 17.08 2.91
C ARG A 83 -1.02 16.35 1.81
N MET A 84 -0.24 15.33 2.18
CA MET A 84 0.59 14.51 1.28
C MET A 84 0.07 13.07 1.25
N VAL A 85 -0.55 12.67 0.12
CA VAL A 85 -1.09 11.31 -0.08
C VAL A 85 0.00 10.24 0.04
N SER A 86 1.20 10.53 -0.49
CA SER A 86 2.32 9.57 -0.45
C SER A 86 2.80 9.30 0.97
N LEU A 87 2.91 10.33 1.82
CA LEU A 87 3.28 10.19 3.22
C LEU A 87 2.22 9.40 3.98
N ALA A 88 0.94 9.76 3.81
CA ALA A 88 -0.17 9.06 4.43
C ALA A 88 -0.18 7.57 4.07
N SER A 89 0.06 7.24 2.79
CA SER A 89 0.08 5.86 2.32
C SER A 89 1.24 5.04 2.90
N MET A 90 2.43 5.62 3.05
CA MET A 90 3.57 4.94 3.66
C MET A 90 3.35 4.70 5.15
N VAL A 91 2.87 5.71 5.88
CA VAL A 91 2.58 5.59 7.32
C VAL A 91 1.49 4.55 7.57
N ALA A 92 0.40 4.60 6.79
CA ALA A 92 -0.67 3.61 6.87
C ALA A 92 -0.18 2.19 6.57
N ALA A 93 0.67 2.00 5.54
CA ALA A 93 1.21 0.67 5.22
C ALA A 93 2.06 0.09 6.37
N VAL A 94 2.89 0.92 7.01
CA VAL A 94 3.73 0.49 8.14
C VAL A 94 2.89 0.25 9.40
N SER A 95 1.78 0.95 9.59
CA SER A 95 0.92 0.76 10.75
C SER A 95 0.24 -0.62 10.79
N VAL A 96 0.07 -1.29 9.63
CA VAL A 96 -0.58 -2.63 9.56
C VAL A 96 0.22 -3.69 10.34
N PRO A 97 1.49 -3.98 10.04
CA PRO A 97 2.24 -4.97 10.82
C PRO A 97 2.38 -4.58 12.29
N CYS A 98 2.52 -3.27 12.59
CA CYS A 98 2.56 -2.80 13.98
C CYS A 98 1.26 -3.13 14.73
N SER A 99 0.10 -2.90 14.11
CA SER A 99 -1.20 -3.21 14.73
C SER A 99 -1.42 -4.72 14.87
N VAL A 100 -0.93 -5.54 13.95
CA VAL A 100 -0.97 -7.01 14.08
C VAL A 100 -0.13 -7.47 15.27
N ILE A 101 1.07 -6.91 15.49
CA ILE A 101 1.89 -7.22 16.66
C ILE A 101 1.16 -6.85 17.95
N VAL A 102 0.64 -5.62 18.02
CA VAL A 102 -0.05 -5.15 19.24
C VAL A 102 -1.27 -6.01 19.54
N SER A 103 -2.11 -6.31 18.55
CA SER A 103 -3.29 -7.15 18.75
C SER A 103 -2.93 -8.59 19.16
N ALA A 104 -1.87 -9.14 18.58
CA ALA A 104 -1.40 -10.49 18.95
C ALA A 104 -0.86 -10.55 20.39
N LEU A 105 -0.06 -9.54 20.78
CA LEU A 105 0.48 -9.43 22.16
C LEU A 105 -0.63 -9.25 23.19
N THR A 106 -1.62 -8.41 22.91
CA THR A 106 -2.72 -8.15 23.86
C THR A 106 -3.68 -9.32 23.99
N ALA A 107 -3.85 -10.13 22.94
CA ALA A 107 -4.75 -11.28 22.95
C ALA A 107 -4.15 -12.48 23.71
N ASN A 108 -2.94 -12.92 23.36
CA ASN A 108 -2.33 -14.16 23.85
C ASN A 108 -0.82 -14.04 24.14
N GLY A 109 -0.30 -12.84 24.36
CA GLY A 109 1.11 -12.61 24.61
C GLY A 109 2.02 -13.14 23.49
N LEU A 110 3.15 -13.74 23.83
CA LEU A 110 4.13 -14.27 22.87
C LEU A 110 3.57 -15.42 22.00
N GLU A 111 2.65 -16.23 22.53
CA GLU A 111 2.01 -17.29 21.74
C GLU A 111 1.10 -16.69 20.65
N GLY A 112 0.41 -15.59 20.96
CA GLY A 112 -0.36 -14.84 19.95
C GLY A 112 0.54 -14.32 18.82
N VAL A 113 1.72 -13.80 19.14
CA VAL A 113 2.70 -13.34 18.14
C VAL A 113 3.20 -14.50 17.28
N ARG A 114 3.51 -15.67 17.89
CA ARG A 114 3.91 -16.87 17.14
C ARG A 114 2.84 -17.32 16.16
N ALA A 115 1.58 -17.34 16.60
CA ALA A 115 0.45 -17.68 15.74
C ALA A 115 0.23 -16.65 14.60
N ALA A 116 0.58 -15.38 14.83
CA ALA A 116 0.44 -14.29 13.88
C ALA A 116 1.62 -14.16 12.88
N VAL A 117 2.69 -14.96 13.00
CA VAL A 117 3.90 -14.88 12.15
C VAL A 117 3.59 -14.84 10.65
N PRO A 118 2.71 -15.68 10.07
CA PRO A 118 2.39 -15.59 8.64
C PRO A 118 1.84 -14.22 8.25
N PHE A 119 0.94 -13.66 9.07
CA PHE A 119 0.33 -12.35 8.84
C PHE A 119 1.32 -11.19 9.01
N LEU A 120 2.26 -11.32 9.95
CA LEU A 120 3.35 -10.36 10.17
C LEU A 120 4.31 -10.34 8.98
N ILE A 121 4.71 -11.50 8.48
CA ILE A 121 5.58 -11.60 7.30
C ILE A 121 4.88 -10.97 6.09
N ALA A 122 3.63 -11.36 5.81
CA ALA A 122 2.91 -10.86 4.66
C ALA A 122 2.66 -9.35 4.74
N SER A 123 2.16 -8.84 5.86
CA SER A 123 1.92 -7.40 6.03
C SER A 123 3.22 -6.60 6.02
N GLY A 124 4.31 -7.12 6.58
CA GLY A 124 5.64 -6.53 6.53
C GLY A 124 6.19 -6.43 5.11
N LEU A 125 6.06 -7.50 4.30
CA LEU A 125 6.45 -7.49 2.89
C LEU A 125 5.62 -6.50 2.07
N ILE A 126 4.31 -6.44 2.30
CA ILE A 126 3.43 -5.46 1.65
C ILE A 126 3.84 -4.04 2.04
N ALA A 127 4.10 -3.76 3.31
CA ALA A 127 4.55 -2.46 3.78
C ALA A 127 5.89 -2.06 3.14
N ALA A 128 6.87 -2.97 3.13
CA ALA A 128 8.16 -2.76 2.48
C ALA A 128 8.00 -2.48 0.98
N PHE A 129 7.15 -3.24 0.28
CA PHE A 129 6.86 -3.02 -1.13
C PHE A 129 6.22 -1.64 -1.38
N VAL A 130 5.24 -1.24 -0.57
CA VAL A 130 4.61 0.08 -0.66
C VAL A 130 5.65 1.19 -0.47
N VAL A 131 6.47 1.11 0.58
CA VAL A 131 7.54 2.10 0.83
C VAL A 131 8.53 2.15 -0.33
N PHE A 132 8.96 1.00 -0.85
CA PHE A 132 9.84 0.92 -2.02
C PHE A 132 9.23 1.57 -3.26
N LYS A 133 7.95 1.32 -3.54
CA LYS A 133 7.22 1.98 -4.66
C LYS A 133 7.10 3.50 -4.47
N HIS A 134 7.24 3.99 -3.25
CA HIS A 134 7.21 5.43 -2.94
C HIS A 134 8.60 6.08 -2.88
N ARG A 135 9.68 5.40 -3.29
CA ARG A 135 11.06 5.95 -3.20
C ARG A 135 11.23 7.33 -3.86
N ALA A 136 10.58 7.57 -5.02
CA ALA A 136 10.62 8.88 -5.67
C ALA A 136 9.82 9.94 -4.88
N ASN A 137 8.75 9.55 -4.18
CA ASN A 137 8.01 10.44 -3.30
C ASN A 137 8.86 10.80 -2.06
N ILE A 138 9.60 9.82 -1.50
CA ILE A 138 10.52 10.06 -0.37
C ILE A 138 11.56 11.11 -0.75
N ALA A 139 12.15 11.01 -1.94
CA ALA A 139 13.11 12.02 -2.42
C ALA A 139 12.47 13.42 -2.50
N ARG A 140 11.25 13.53 -3.04
CA ARG A 140 10.53 14.80 -3.10
C ARG A 140 10.10 15.34 -1.73
N ILE A 141 9.72 14.46 -0.80
CA ILE A 141 9.41 14.87 0.58
C ILE A 141 10.65 15.49 1.24
N ARG A 142 11.83 14.84 1.09
CA ARG A 142 13.09 15.33 1.64
C ARG A 142 13.52 16.67 1.06
N SER A 143 13.25 16.92 -0.22
CA SER A 143 13.55 18.19 -0.90
C SER A 143 12.43 19.24 -0.75
N GLY A 144 11.33 18.94 -0.05
CA GLY A 144 10.18 19.83 0.07
C GLY A 144 9.33 19.97 -1.21
N ALA A 145 9.60 19.17 -2.24
CA ALA A 145 8.96 19.25 -3.56
C ALA A 145 7.76 18.29 -3.73
N GLU A 146 7.34 17.58 -2.67
CA GLU A 146 6.20 16.66 -2.78
C GLU A 146 4.89 17.45 -2.89
N PRO A 147 4.04 17.14 -3.91
CA PRO A 147 2.78 17.84 -4.11
C PRO A 147 1.83 17.66 -2.93
N LYS A 148 1.24 18.75 -2.45
CA LYS A 148 0.22 18.73 -1.40
C LYS A 148 -1.17 18.79 -2.00
N VAL A 149 -2.12 18.08 -1.40
CA VAL A 149 -3.52 18.12 -1.80
C VAL A 149 -4.04 19.56 -1.73
N GLY A 150 -4.68 20.03 -2.83
CA GLY A 150 -5.19 21.39 -2.96
C GLY A 150 -4.18 22.45 -3.39
N GLN A 151 -2.91 22.12 -3.67
CA GLN A 151 -2.00 23.03 -4.36
C GLN A 151 -2.29 23.05 -5.86
N LYS A 152 -2.47 24.25 -6.44
CA LYS A 152 -2.50 24.41 -7.90
C LYS A 152 -1.14 23.97 -8.46
N LYS A 153 -1.16 23.10 -9.46
CA LYS A 153 0.05 22.78 -10.24
C LYS A 153 0.65 24.10 -10.72
N PRO A 154 1.95 24.35 -10.56
CA PRO A 154 2.58 25.49 -11.21
C PRO A 154 2.23 25.40 -12.71
N ALA A 155 1.83 26.53 -13.32
CA ALA A 155 1.54 26.57 -14.74
C ALA A 155 2.77 26.03 -15.48
N GLU A 156 2.57 25.01 -16.29
CA GLU A 156 3.61 24.43 -17.14
C GLU A 156 4.08 25.61 -18.04
N LYS A 157 5.36 26.02 -17.91
CA LYS A 157 5.92 27.03 -18.80
C LYS A 157 5.64 26.58 -20.23
N PRO A 158 5.05 27.43 -21.08
CA PRO A 158 4.85 27.08 -22.48
C PRO A 158 6.20 26.62 -23.06
N ALA A 159 6.19 25.47 -23.73
CA ALA A 159 7.35 24.98 -24.44
C ALA A 159 7.89 26.13 -25.27
N GLN A 160 9.12 26.56 -25.01
CA GLN A 160 9.79 27.55 -25.84
C GLN A 160 9.84 26.96 -27.24
N THR A 161 8.98 27.48 -28.14
CA THR A 161 9.05 27.19 -29.56
C THR A 161 10.48 27.54 -29.99
N GLN A 162 11.29 26.52 -30.23
CA GLN A 162 12.59 26.72 -30.87
C GLN A 162 12.27 27.33 -32.24
N THR A 163 12.40 28.64 -32.35
CA THR A 163 12.37 29.36 -33.60
C THR A 163 13.54 28.85 -34.42
N SER A 164 13.25 27.96 -35.35
CA SER A 164 14.20 27.56 -36.38
C SER A 164 14.71 28.82 -37.09
N ALA A 165 16.01 29.07 -36.96
CA ALA A 165 16.71 30.14 -37.68
C ALA A 165 16.44 29.99 -39.19
N PRO A 166 16.24 31.12 -39.94
CA PRO A 166 16.07 31.05 -41.36
C PRO A 166 17.35 30.54 -42.03
N THR A 167 17.21 29.52 -42.86
CA THR A 167 18.31 29.02 -43.71
C THR A 167 18.61 30.11 -44.74
N GLU A 168 19.70 30.81 -44.58
CA GLU A 168 20.26 31.78 -45.52
C GLU A 168 20.65 31.03 -46.80
N LYS A 169 19.87 31.24 -47.88
CA LYS A 169 20.21 30.79 -49.24
C LYS A 169 21.37 31.60 -49.72
N ARG A 170 22.56 30.98 -49.80
CA ARG A 170 23.65 31.53 -50.65
C ARG A 170 23.34 31.23 -52.11
N THR A 171 23.17 32.27 -52.88
CA THR A 171 23.25 32.32 -54.35
C THR A 171 24.72 32.23 -54.79
#